data_f18c408618ea9b8866cd8bb1176cadfc
#
_entry.id   f18c408618ea9b8866cd8bb1176cadfc
#
_cell.length_a   1.000
_cell.length_b   1.000
_cell.length_c   1.000
_cell.angle_alpha   90.00
_cell.angle_beta   90.00
_cell.angle_gamma   90.00
#
_symmetry.space_group_name_H-M   'P 1'
#
loop_
_entity.id
_entity.type
_entity.pdbx_description
1 polymer ?
#
loop_
_entity_poly.entity_id
_entity_poly.type
_entity_poly.pdbx_seq_one_letter_code
_entity_poly.pdbx_strand_id
1 'polypeptide(L)'
;MDSDDKLKEAIEATRQLRQQELQKKIEYFLNISSLPVRWKEYTFENSKILSKKENIIKHKLEYYCEHFKEAKDKGLGLYLCGEIGTGKSFYSLCIFNKLLKNNYKVYRTTLNGIYQRIQSTFSNFNNLTEEQVFKDLLEVDLIILDDLGKENISETWGKSKLYSIFNFFYEKEKCIIISTNLGKEEIANFMDIQGNDALLDRFRERLDTLEFVWESRREKMGKKLFEEFWE
;
A
#
# COMPACT_ATOMS: atom_id res chain seq x y z
N MET A 1 -21.92 -14.82 -42.81
CA MET A 1 -21.42 -14.12 -41.58
C MET A 1 -20.95 -12.77 -42.01
N ASP A 2 -21.68 -11.74 -41.59
CA ASP A 2 -21.49 -10.36 -42.03
C ASP A 2 -20.15 -9.81 -41.45
N SER A 3 -19.56 -8.86 -42.16
CA SER A 3 -18.28 -8.20 -41.71
C SER A 3 -18.39 -7.62 -40.31
N ASP A 4 -19.60 -7.15 -39.95
CA ASP A 4 -19.94 -6.59 -38.65
C ASP A 4 -19.94 -7.66 -37.53
N ASP A 5 -20.34 -8.90 -37.82
CA ASP A 5 -20.32 -9.98 -36.84
C ASP A 5 -18.90 -10.40 -36.48
N LYS A 6 -18.04 -10.48 -37.50
CA LYS A 6 -16.59 -10.79 -37.28
C LYS A 6 -15.88 -9.68 -36.46
N LEU A 7 -16.24 -8.43 -36.71
CA LEU A 7 -15.69 -7.31 -35.94
C LEU A 7 -16.14 -7.35 -34.48
N LYS A 8 -17.41 -7.64 -34.19
CA LYS A 8 -17.93 -7.80 -32.83
C LYS A 8 -17.24 -8.94 -32.07
N GLU A 9 -17.06 -10.12 -32.72
CA GLU A 9 -16.36 -11.26 -32.16
C GLU A 9 -14.89 -10.91 -31.83
N ALA A 10 -14.19 -10.20 -32.72
CA ALA A 10 -12.81 -9.78 -32.50
C ALA A 10 -12.68 -8.77 -31.33
N ILE A 11 -13.63 -7.84 -31.21
CA ILE A 11 -13.68 -6.89 -30.08
C ILE A 11 -13.90 -7.63 -28.76
N GLU A 12 -14.85 -8.57 -28.72
CA GLU A 12 -15.15 -9.33 -27.51
C GLU A 12 -13.99 -10.25 -27.11
N ALA A 13 -13.36 -10.93 -28.06
CA ALA A 13 -12.16 -11.74 -27.82
C ALA A 13 -11.01 -10.88 -27.26
N THR A 14 -10.80 -9.67 -27.80
CA THR A 14 -9.79 -8.74 -27.31
C THR A 14 -10.09 -8.27 -25.88
N ARG A 15 -11.36 -8.01 -25.56
CA ARG A 15 -11.81 -7.63 -24.23
C ARG A 15 -11.57 -8.75 -23.22
N GLN A 16 -11.89 -9.98 -23.57
CA GLN A 16 -11.69 -11.16 -22.72
C GLN A 16 -10.20 -11.40 -22.45
N LEU A 17 -9.33 -11.28 -23.47
CA LEU A 17 -7.88 -11.40 -23.29
C LEU A 17 -7.33 -10.34 -22.33
N ARG A 18 -7.72 -9.07 -22.50
CA ARG A 18 -7.31 -7.99 -21.59
C ARG A 18 -7.77 -8.23 -20.15
N GLN A 19 -8.97 -8.75 -19.97
CA GLN A 19 -9.49 -9.07 -18.64
C GLN A 19 -8.71 -10.23 -18.00
N GLN A 20 -8.37 -11.27 -18.76
CA GLN A 20 -7.55 -12.38 -18.28
C GLN A 20 -6.14 -11.91 -17.90
N GLU A 21 -5.50 -11.06 -18.71
CA GLU A 21 -4.19 -10.47 -18.38
C GLU A 21 -4.24 -9.61 -17.12
N LEU A 22 -5.29 -8.82 -16.95
CA LEU A 22 -5.50 -8.04 -15.73
C LEU A 22 -5.62 -8.94 -14.51
N GLN A 23 -6.42 -10.02 -14.57
CA GLN A 23 -6.58 -10.96 -13.46
C GLN A 23 -5.25 -11.64 -13.11
N LYS A 24 -4.47 -12.08 -14.10
CA LYS A 24 -3.13 -12.66 -13.86
C LYS A 24 -2.20 -11.67 -13.13
N LYS A 25 -2.23 -10.39 -13.50
CA LYS A 25 -1.44 -9.36 -12.82
C LYS A 25 -1.93 -9.10 -11.40
N ILE A 26 -3.24 -9.06 -11.17
CA ILE A 26 -3.81 -8.92 -9.83
C ILE A 26 -3.37 -10.10 -8.94
N GLU A 27 -3.47 -11.33 -9.44
CA GLU A 27 -3.03 -12.53 -8.73
C GLU A 27 -1.52 -12.51 -8.43
N TYR A 28 -0.71 -12.06 -9.38
CA TYR A 28 0.73 -11.90 -9.17
C TYR A 28 1.01 -10.95 -7.99
N PHE A 29 0.43 -9.74 -7.99
CA PHE A 29 0.63 -8.78 -6.91
C PHE A 29 0.04 -9.24 -5.58
N LEU A 30 -1.07 -9.96 -5.61
CA LEU A 30 -1.63 -10.59 -4.42
C LEU A 30 -0.65 -11.60 -3.80
N ASN A 31 -0.04 -12.44 -4.63
CA ASN A 31 0.88 -13.49 -4.18
C ASN A 31 2.19 -12.94 -3.60
N ILE A 32 2.70 -11.81 -4.11
CA ILE A 32 3.91 -11.18 -3.59
C ILE A 32 3.63 -10.17 -2.46
N SER A 33 2.37 -9.92 -2.13
CA SER A 33 1.98 -9.01 -1.06
C SER A 33 2.17 -9.64 0.32
N SER A 34 2.65 -8.83 1.28
CA SER A 34 2.76 -9.24 2.69
C SER A 34 1.39 -9.12 3.36
N LEU A 35 0.64 -10.22 3.41
CA LEU A 35 -0.72 -10.25 3.92
C LEU A 35 -0.84 -11.13 5.16
N PRO A 36 -1.57 -10.71 6.22
CA PRO A 36 -1.87 -11.56 7.35
C PRO A 36 -2.84 -12.69 6.95
N VAL A 37 -2.86 -13.81 7.70
CA VAL A 37 -3.69 -14.99 7.40
C VAL A 37 -5.17 -14.63 7.16
N ARG A 38 -5.72 -13.74 7.99
CA ARG A 38 -7.12 -13.33 7.93
C ARG A 38 -7.33 -12.01 7.16
N TRP A 39 -6.46 -11.67 6.21
CA TRP A 39 -6.53 -10.38 5.52
C TRP A 39 -7.88 -10.08 4.86
N LYS A 40 -8.63 -11.11 4.42
CA LYS A 40 -9.95 -10.97 3.79
C LYS A 40 -11.03 -10.45 4.74
N GLU A 41 -10.83 -10.59 6.06
CA GLU A 41 -11.77 -10.12 7.08
C GLU A 41 -11.66 -8.61 7.36
N TYR A 42 -10.56 -7.97 6.89
CA TYR A 42 -10.32 -6.54 7.10
C TYR A 42 -11.08 -5.74 6.05
N THR A 43 -12.33 -5.38 6.39
CA THR A 43 -13.21 -4.57 5.53
C THR A 43 -13.75 -3.38 6.30
N PHE A 44 -14.20 -2.35 5.60
CA PHE A 44 -14.81 -1.18 6.24
C PHE A 44 -16.10 -1.54 6.99
N GLU A 45 -16.85 -2.52 6.48
CA GLU A 45 -18.07 -3.04 7.12
C GLU A 45 -17.76 -3.71 8.46
N ASN A 46 -16.63 -4.40 8.57
CA ASN A 46 -16.19 -5.08 9.80
C ASN A 46 -15.52 -4.12 10.80
N SER A 47 -15.34 -2.84 10.44
CA SER A 47 -14.72 -1.87 11.34
C SER A 47 -15.64 -1.49 12.50
N LYS A 48 -15.15 -1.63 13.73
CA LYS A 48 -15.85 -1.17 14.94
C LYS A 48 -15.41 0.25 15.26
N ILE A 49 -16.28 1.21 15.04
CA ILE A 49 -15.99 2.63 15.32
C ILE A 49 -16.13 2.91 16.82
N LEU A 50 -15.08 3.44 17.44
CA LEU A 50 -15.06 3.77 18.87
C LEU A 50 -15.08 5.28 19.14
N SER A 51 -14.85 6.11 18.13
CA SER A 51 -14.81 7.57 18.33
C SER A 51 -15.31 8.34 17.09
N LYS A 52 -15.75 9.59 17.31
CA LYS A 52 -16.12 10.48 16.20
C LYS A 52 -14.94 10.74 15.24
N LYS A 53 -13.73 10.88 15.78
CA LYS A 53 -12.51 11.10 14.97
C LYS A 53 -12.24 9.92 14.05
N GLU A 54 -12.36 8.71 14.56
CA GLU A 54 -12.21 7.50 13.79
C GLU A 54 -13.25 7.39 12.66
N ASN A 55 -14.51 7.72 12.97
CA ASN A 55 -15.56 7.73 11.96
C ASN A 55 -15.25 8.69 10.80
N ILE A 56 -14.73 9.88 11.11
CA ILE A 56 -14.31 10.85 10.09
C ILE A 56 -13.19 10.26 9.22
N ILE A 57 -12.19 9.64 9.83
CA ILE A 57 -11.10 9.00 9.07
C ILE A 57 -11.63 7.85 8.23
N LYS A 58 -12.48 6.98 8.78
CA LYS A 58 -13.10 5.90 8.00
C LYS A 58 -13.80 6.45 6.75
N HIS A 59 -14.63 7.48 6.89
CA HIS A 59 -15.32 8.09 5.74
C HIS A 59 -14.35 8.68 4.70
N LYS A 60 -13.27 9.31 5.13
CA LYS A 60 -12.22 9.79 4.22
C LYS A 60 -11.58 8.64 3.44
N LEU A 61 -11.31 7.50 4.10
CA LEU A 61 -10.72 6.32 3.47
C LEU A 61 -11.69 5.64 2.50
N GLU A 62 -12.98 5.58 2.85
CA GLU A 62 -14.03 5.08 1.96
C GLU A 62 -14.15 5.98 0.72
N TYR A 63 -14.20 7.29 0.92
CA TYR A 63 -14.21 8.29 -0.17
C TYR A 63 -12.99 8.14 -1.10
N TYR A 64 -11.79 7.97 -0.54
CA TYR A 64 -10.57 7.72 -1.32
C TYR A 64 -10.72 6.48 -2.21
N CYS A 65 -11.28 5.39 -1.69
CA CYS A 65 -11.50 4.17 -2.47
C CYS A 65 -12.55 4.37 -3.57
N GLU A 66 -13.60 5.11 -3.31
CA GLU A 66 -14.68 5.39 -4.27
C GLU A 66 -14.21 6.29 -5.43
N HIS A 67 -13.29 7.21 -5.13
CA HIS A 67 -12.71 8.16 -6.09
C HIS A 67 -11.28 7.77 -6.50
N PHE A 68 -10.90 6.50 -6.31
CA PHE A 68 -9.51 6.06 -6.53
C PHE A 68 -9.02 6.27 -7.96
N LYS A 69 -9.89 6.20 -8.96
CA LYS A 69 -9.51 6.52 -10.34
C LYS A 69 -8.93 7.93 -10.44
N GLU A 70 -9.60 8.92 -9.86
CA GLU A 70 -9.13 10.30 -9.84
C GLU A 70 -7.85 10.46 -9.03
N ALA A 71 -7.77 9.82 -7.86
CA ALA A 71 -6.57 9.82 -7.04
C ALA A 71 -5.37 9.23 -7.81
N LYS A 72 -5.59 8.13 -8.53
CA LYS A 72 -4.57 7.47 -9.36
C LYS A 72 -4.10 8.38 -10.50
N ASP A 73 -5.01 9.04 -11.20
CA ASP A 73 -4.67 9.93 -12.32
C ASP A 73 -3.87 11.16 -11.88
N LYS A 74 -3.93 11.52 -10.58
CA LYS A 74 -3.22 12.63 -9.95
C LYS A 74 -2.03 12.21 -9.07
N GLY A 75 -1.76 10.92 -8.92
CA GLY A 75 -0.72 10.40 -8.04
C GLY A 75 -0.93 10.71 -6.56
N LEU A 76 -2.19 10.83 -6.10
CA LEU A 76 -2.52 11.18 -4.72
C LEU A 76 -2.48 9.93 -3.83
N GLY A 77 -1.87 10.06 -2.68
CA GLY A 77 -1.75 8.99 -1.68
C GLY A 77 -2.15 9.42 -0.27
N LEU A 78 -1.92 8.54 0.70
CA LEU A 78 -2.28 8.77 2.10
C LEU A 78 -1.11 8.45 3.03
N TYR A 79 -0.97 9.27 4.08
CA TYR A 79 -0.03 9.06 5.16
C TYR A 79 -0.80 8.80 6.46
N LEU A 80 -0.81 7.54 6.90
CA LEU A 80 -1.51 7.08 8.09
C LEU A 80 -0.54 7.05 9.27
N CYS A 81 -0.60 8.02 10.16
CA CYS A 81 0.30 8.11 11.30
C CYS A 81 -0.43 8.07 12.64
N GLY A 82 0.29 7.75 13.71
CA GLY A 82 -0.25 7.69 15.07
C GLY A 82 0.26 6.48 15.87
N GLU A 83 -0.18 6.36 17.11
CA GLU A 83 0.31 5.36 18.04
C GLU A 83 0.03 3.91 17.63
N ILE A 84 0.78 2.99 18.26
CA ILE A 84 0.65 1.55 18.04
C ILE A 84 -0.76 1.08 18.48
N GLY A 85 -1.38 0.20 17.66
CA GLY A 85 -2.65 -0.42 18.00
C GLY A 85 -3.90 0.41 17.68
N THR A 86 -3.75 1.58 17.06
CA THR A 86 -4.86 2.46 16.66
C THR A 86 -5.60 2.01 15.40
N GLY A 87 -5.09 1.02 14.66
CA GLY A 87 -5.78 0.43 13.51
C GLY A 87 -5.29 0.90 12.13
N LYS A 88 -4.14 1.55 12.00
CA LYS A 88 -3.56 1.97 10.72
C LYS A 88 -3.46 0.82 9.71
N SER A 89 -2.82 -0.28 10.11
CA SER A 89 -2.68 -1.49 9.27
C SER A 89 -4.03 -2.17 9.00
N PHE A 90 -5.02 -2.07 9.91
CA PHE A 90 -6.38 -2.53 9.67
C PHE A 90 -7.02 -1.74 8.51
N TYR A 91 -6.97 -0.42 8.57
CA TYR A 91 -7.58 0.42 7.55
C TYR A 91 -6.81 0.36 6.22
N SER A 92 -5.49 0.21 6.23
CA SER A 92 -4.72 -0.02 5.00
C SER A 92 -5.15 -1.31 4.29
N LEU A 93 -5.48 -2.38 5.06
CA LEU A 93 -6.03 -3.62 4.52
C LEU A 93 -7.50 -3.48 4.07
N CYS A 94 -8.30 -2.63 4.71
CA CYS A 94 -9.65 -2.30 4.20
C CYS A 94 -9.58 -1.67 2.81
N ILE A 95 -8.67 -0.71 2.61
CA ILE A 95 -8.42 -0.10 1.30
C ILE A 95 -7.93 -1.14 0.30
N PHE A 96 -6.95 -1.97 0.69
CA PHE A 96 -6.44 -3.07 -0.13
C PHE A 96 -7.59 -3.94 -0.65
N ASN A 97 -8.45 -4.44 0.24
CA ASN A 97 -9.58 -5.29 -0.11
C ASN A 97 -10.61 -4.58 -1.01
N LYS A 98 -10.93 -3.33 -0.71
CA LYS A 98 -11.92 -2.56 -1.48
C LYS A 98 -11.44 -2.34 -2.91
N LEU A 99 -10.17 -1.95 -3.09
CA LEU A 99 -9.61 -1.71 -4.42
C LEU A 99 -9.34 -3.01 -5.19
N LEU A 100 -8.94 -4.08 -4.50
CA LEU A 100 -8.81 -5.40 -5.12
C LEU A 100 -10.15 -5.89 -5.69
N LYS A 101 -11.27 -5.72 -4.94
CA LYS A 101 -12.62 -6.03 -5.43
C LYS A 101 -13.03 -5.18 -6.64
N ASN A 102 -12.49 -3.99 -6.77
CA ASN A 102 -12.70 -3.09 -7.91
C ASN A 102 -11.72 -3.35 -9.07
N ASN A 103 -11.01 -4.49 -9.06
CA ASN A 103 -10.04 -4.91 -10.08
C ASN A 103 -8.81 -3.99 -10.24
N TYR A 104 -8.44 -3.26 -9.19
CA TYR A 104 -7.16 -2.55 -9.17
C TYR A 104 -6.03 -3.48 -8.73
N LYS A 105 -4.85 -3.28 -9.32
CA LYS A 105 -3.60 -3.95 -8.93
C LYS A 105 -3.04 -3.27 -7.69
N VAL A 106 -3.17 -3.92 -6.54
CA VAL A 106 -2.69 -3.39 -5.26
C VAL A 106 -1.55 -4.26 -4.76
N TYR A 107 -0.47 -3.64 -4.35
CA TYR A 107 0.68 -4.30 -3.75
C TYR A 107 0.91 -3.78 -2.33
N ARG A 108 0.81 -4.66 -1.34
CA ARG A 108 1.09 -4.34 0.06
C ARG A 108 2.37 -5.01 0.51
N THR A 109 3.29 -4.20 1.04
CA THR A 109 4.58 -4.66 1.52
C THR A 109 5.11 -3.73 2.63
N THR A 110 6.31 -3.99 3.12
CA THR A 110 7.10 -3.07 3.94
C THR A 110 8.26 -2.52 3.11
N LEU A 111 8.91 -1.46 3.56
CA LEU A 111 10.13 -0.98 2.91
C LEU A 111 11.21 -2.08 2.90
N ASN A 112 11.34 -2.82 4.01
CA ASN A 112 12.25 -3.96 4.07
C ASN A 112 11.90 -5.05 3.04
N GLY A 113 10.62 -5.29 2.77
CA GLY A 113 10.18 -6.22 1.72
C GLY A 113 10.65 -5.79 0.33
N ILE A 114 10.62 -4.50 0.02
CA ILE A 114 11.19 -3.99 -1.25
C ILE A 114 12.71 -4.17 -1.25
N TYR A 115 13.39 -3.86 -0.14
CA TYR A 115 14.84 -4.05 -0.03
C TYR A 115 15.24 -5.52 -0.24
N GLN A 116 14.55 -6.45 0.39
CA GLN A 116 14.80 -7.89 0.22
C GLN A 116 14.61 -8.33 -1.24
N ARG A 117 13.60 -7.83 -1.93
CA ARG A 117 13.41 -8.10 -3.36
C ARG A 117 14.56 -7.55 -4.20
N ILE A 118 15.04 -6.33 -3.92
CA ILE A 118 16.21 -5.77 -4.60
C ILE A 118 17.47 -6.58 -4.26
N GLN A 119 17.69 -6.93 -3.00
CA GLN A 119 18.85 -7.75 -2.60
C GLN A 119 18.85 -9.15 -3.23
N SER A 120 17.67 -9.77 -3.40
CA SER A 120 17.56 -11.07 -4.06
C SER A 120 18.01 -11.04 -5.52
N THR A 121 18.07 -9.88 -6.15
CA THR A 121 18.59 -9.72 -7.51
C THR A 121 20.13 -9.87 -7.60
N PHE A 122 20.83 -9.76 -6.46
CA PHE A 122 22.29 -9.93 -6.42
C PHE A 122 22.73 -11.40 -6.45
N SER A 123 21.80 -12.33 -6.22
CA SER A 123 22.07 -13.78 -6.30
C SER A 123 21.68 -14.28 -7.68
N ASN A 124 22.60 -15.00 -8.34
CA ASN A 124 22.37 -15.58 -9.67
C ASN A 124 21.31 -16.71 -9.72
N PHE A 125 20.65 -17.02 -8.59
CA PHE A 125 19.67 -18.12 -8.49
C PHE A 125 18.27 -17.73 -8.97
N ASN A 126 17.95 -16.43 -8.99
CA ASN A 126 16.65 -15.94 -9.45
C ASN A 126 16.87 -15.06 -10.68
N ASN A 127 16.13 -15.28 -11.76
CA ASN A 127 16.15 -14.42 -12.95
C ASN A 127 15.54 -13.02 -12.69
N LEU A 128 15.37 -12.60 -11.42
CA LEU A 128 14.85 -11.31 -11.04
C LEU A 128 15.97 -10.27 -11.12
N THR A 129 15.71 -9.16 -11.81
CA THR A 129 16.62 -8.02 -11.88
C THR A 129 16.07 -6.84 -11.08
N GLU A 130 16.93 -5.91 -10.65
CA GLU A 130 16.47 -4.67 -10.00
C GLU A 130 15.51 -3.90 -10.91
N GLU A 131 15.78 -3.86 -12.22
CA GLU A 131 14.89 -3.27 -13.21
C GLU A 131 13.50 -3.91 -13.18
N GLN A 132 13.41 -5.24 -13.05
CA GLN A 132 12.12 -5.93 -12.93
C GLN A 132 11.37 -5.55 -11.65
N VAL A 133 12.08 -5.36 -10.52
CA VAL A 133 11.45 -4.87 -9.27
C VAL A 133 10.82 -3.49 -9.48
N PHE A 134 11.54 -2.54 -10.08
CA PHE A 134 11.00 -1.21 -10.39
C PHE A 134 9.89 -1.25 -11.44
N LYS A 135 9.96 -2.14 -12.41
CA LYS A 135 8.90 -2.36 -13.40
C LYS A 135 7.62 -2.87 -12.74
N ASP A 136 7.72 -3.81 -11.79
CA ASP A 136 6.59 -4.27 -11.00
C ASP A 136 5.97 -3.11 -10.19
N LEU A 137 6.80 -2.29 -9.53
CA LEU A 137 6.34 -1.11 -8.81
C LEU A 137 5.67 -0.07 -9.73
N LEU A 138 6.07 0.00 -11.00
CA LEU A 138 5.42 0.86 -11.98
C LEU A 138 4.06 0.31 -12.41
N GLU A 139 3.92 -1.01 -12.53
CA GLU A 139 2.69 -1.65 -13.01
C GLU A 139 1.53 -1.66 -12.02
N VAL A 140 1.78 -1.57 -10.71
CA VAL A 140 0.71 -1.52 -9.71
C VAL A 140 -0.05 -0.20 -9.75
N ASP A 141 -1.34 -0.24 -9.40
CA ASP A 141 -2.16 0.96 -9.29
C ASP A 141 -1.99 1.66 -7.95
N LEU A 142 -1.81 0.88 -6.87
CA LEU A 142 -1.56 1.37 -5.51
C LEU A 142 -0.49 0.54 -4.82
N ILE A 143 0.47 1.22 -4.17
CA ILE A 143 1.45 0.61 -3.28
C ILE A 143 1.08 0.96 -1.84
N ILE A 144 1.04 -0.04 -0.95
CA ILE A 144 0.84 0.16 0.48
C ILE A 144 2.14 -0.24 1.20
N LEU A 145 2.82 0.75 1.77
CA LEU A 145 3.99 0.55 2.62
C LEU A 145 3.54 0.55 4.08
N ASP A 146 3.47 -0.63 4.68
CA ASP A 146 3.03 -0.78 6.05
C ASP A 146 4.19 -0.73 7.04
N ASP A 147 3.96 -0.11 8.19
CA ASP A 147 4.91 -0.01 9.31
C ASP A 147 6.25 0.66 8.96
N LEU A 148 6.25 1.71 8.13
CA LEU A 148 7.47 2.45 7.78
C LEU A 148 8.17 3.00 9.03
N GLY A 149 9.53 2.91 9.03
CA GLY A 149 10.38 3.45 10.08
C GLY A 149 10.77 2.45 11.16
N LYS A 150 10.46 1.16 10.98
CA LYS A 150 10.95 0.06 11.83
C LYS A 150 12.22 -0.59 11.27
N GLU A 151 12.62 -0.18 10.09
CA GLU A 151 13.75 -0.74 9.37
C GLU A 151 15.06 -0.27 9.96
N ASN A 152 15.98 -1.21 10.17
CA ASN A 152 17.37 -0.88 10.46
C ASN A 152 18.10 -0.60 9.13
N ILE A 153 18.07 0.67 8.71
CA ILE A 153 18.59 1.10 7.42
C ILE A 153 20.09 1.39 7.56
N SER A 154 20.93 0.74 6.74
CA SER A 154 22.35 1.10 6.69
C SER A 154 22.52 2.52 6.13
N GLU A 155 23.48 3.27 6.73
CA GLU A 155 23.73 4.68 6.39
C GLU A 155 24.12 4.91 4.92
N THR A 156 24.71 3.92 4.29
CA THR A 156 25.19 4.02 2.90
C THR A 156 24.17 3.46 1.91
N TRP A 157 24.13 2.14 1.75
CA TRP A 157 23.29 1.47 0.77
C TRP A 157 21.80 1.64 1.07
N GLY A 158 21.39 1.48 2.32
CA GLY A 158 19.97 1.55 2.70
C GLY A 158 19.38 2.93 2.48
N LYS A 159 20.07 4.01 2.88
CA LYS A 159 19.62 5.39 2.64
C LYS A 159 19.62 5.74 1.14
N SER A 160 20.62 5.29 0.39
CA SER A 160 20.64 5.47 -1.07
C SER A 160 19.46 4.79 -1.75
N LYS A 161 19.12 3.56 -1.34
CA LYS A 161 17.95 2.83 -1.89
C LYS A 161 16.63 3.44 -1.43
N LEU A 162 16.54 3.92 -0.19
CA LEU A 162 15.39 4.69 0.30
C LEU A 162 15.11 5.85 -0.66
N TYR A 163 16.12 6.67 -0.91
CA TYR A 163 15.99 7.81 -1.84
C TYR A 163 15.53 7.37 -3.22
N SER A 164 16.18 6.35 -3.80
CA SER A 164 15.86 5.88 -5.14
C SER A 164 14.41 5.40 -5.26
N ILE A 165 13.91 4.65 -4.27
CA ILE A 165 12.54 4.11 -4.25
C ILE A 165 11.53 5.25 -4.15
N PHE A 166 11.73 6.16 -3.21
CA PHE A 166 10.77 7.24 -2.98
C PHE A 166 10.82 8.30 -4.07
N ASN A 167 12.00 8.62 -4.60
CA ASN A 167 12.13 9.49 -5.77
C ASN A 167 11.42 8.89 -6.99
N PHE A 168 11.57 7.57 -7.20
CA PHE A 168 10.85 6.85 -8.24
C PHE A 168 9.32 6.98 -8.07
N PHE A 169 8.78 6.81 -6.86
CA PHE A 169 7.34 6.97 -6.61
C PHE A 169 6.87 8.38 -6.96
N TYR A 170 7.64 9.39 -6.58
CA TYR A 170 7.32 10.78 -6.87
C TYR A 170 7.36 11.08 -8.37
N GLU A 171 8.47 10.74 -9.04
CA GLU A 171 8.64 11.01 -10.49
C GLU A 171 7.64 10.25 -11.37
N LYS A 172 7.20 9.09 -10.94
CA LYS A 172 6.20 8.27 -11.64
C LYS A 172 4.77 8.53 -11.18
N GLU A 173 4.56 9.56 -10.35
CA GLU A 173 3.26 9.93 -9.80
C GLU A 173 2.49 8.73 -9.24
N LYS A 174 3.19 7.84 -8.50
CA LYS A 174 2.61 6.61 -7.96
C LYS A 174 1.72 6.92 -6.77
N CYS A 175 0.50 6.39 -6.79
CA CYS A 175 -0.31 6.34 -5.58
C CYS A 175 0.35 5.45 -4.55
N ILE A 176 0.63 6.01 -3.37
CA ILE A 176 1.18 5.26 -2.25
C ILE A 176 0.38 5.53 -0.98
N ILE A 177 0.21 4.51 -0.17
CA ILE A 177 -0.28 4.64 1.21
C ILE A 177 0.84 4.20 2.13
N ILE A 178 1.17 5.05 3.09
CA ILE A 178 2.18 4.76 4.10
C ILE A 178 1.51 4.68 5.45
N SER A 179 1.75 3.60 6.21
CA SER A 179 1.44 3.56 7.63
C SER A 179 2.72 3.62 8.45
N THR A 180 2.70 4.40 9.54
CA THR A 180 3.85 4.54 10.44
C THR A 180 3.42 4.84 11.86
N ASN A 181 4.28 4.46 12.81
CA ASN A 181 4.15 4.88 14.21
C ASN A 181 5.10 6.04 14.56
N LEU A 182 5.93 6.47 13.62
CA LEU A 182 6.85 7.58 13.83
C LEU A 182 6.12 8.91 13.95
N GLY A 183 6.56 9.75 14.87
CA GLY A 183 6.14 11.14 14.97
C GLY A 183 6.71 12.00 13.84
N LYS A 184 6.29 13.28 13.80
CA LYS A 184 6.69 14.22 12.73
C LYS A 184 8.20 14.43 12.65
N GLU A 185 8.89 14.51 13.80
CA GLU A 185 10.34 14.69 13.85
C GLU A 185 11.07 13.39 13.49
N GLU A 186 10.56 12.26 13.96
CA GLU A 186 11.15 10.96 13.68
C GLU A 186 11.09 10.60 12.21
N ILE A 187 9.94 10.87 11.54
CA ILE A 187 9.83 10.62 10.10
C ILE A 187 10.70 11.58 9.29
N ALA A 188 10.85 12.84 9.74
CA ALA A 188 11.76 13.78 9.10
C ALA A 188 13.20 13.28 9.16
N ASN A 189 13.67 12.82 10.34
CA ASN A 189 15.00 12.23 10.52
C ASN A 189 15.17 10.93 9.71
N PHE A 190 14.13 10.09 9.64
CA PHE A 190 14.15 8.86 8.85
C PHE A 190 14.31 9.14 7.35
N MET A 191 13.63 10.18 6.86
CA MET A 191 13.64 10.60 5.45
C MET A 191 14.79 11.53 5.11
N ASP A 192 15.51 12.05 6.12
CA ASP A 192 16.68 12.90 5.89
C ASP A 192 17.81 12.07 5.27
N ILE A 193 18.28 12.56 4.13
CA ILE A 193 19.43 12.00 3.42
C ILE A 193 20.46 13.10 3.25
N GLN A 194 21.46 13.07 4.12
CA GLN A 194 22.57 14.03 4.10
C GLN A 194 22.14 15.50 4.33
N GLY A 195 21.17 15.74 5.21
CA GLY A 195 20.66 17.08 5.49
C GLY A 195 19.74 17.64 4.40
N ASN A 196 19.11 16.79 3.59
CA ASN A 196 18.24 17.18 2.50
C ASN A 196 16.79 16.75 2.73
N ASP A 197 15.92 17.70 3.04
CA ASP A 197 14.48 17.52 3.28
C ASP A 197 13.64 17.31 1.99
N ALA A 198 14.28 17.30 0.80
CA ALA A 198 13.57 17.26 -0.48
C ALA A 198 12.61 16.07 -0.61
N LEU A 199 12.95 14.92 -0.03
CA LEU A 199 12.07 13.75 -0.02
C LEU A 199 10.82 13.99 0.81
N LEU A 200 10.97 14.55 1.99
CA LEU A 200 9.85 14.83 2.89
C LEU A 200 8.90 15.86 2.28
N ASP A 201 9.43 16.87 1.60
CA ASP A 201 8.65 17.91 0.93
C ASP A 201 7.82 17.34 -0.22
N ARG A 202 8.41 16.48 -1.06
CA ARG A 202 7.73 15.73 -2.12
C ARG A 202 6.59 14.85 -1.59
N PHE A 203 6.79 14.25 -0.40
CA PHE A 203 5.75 13.49 0.29
C PHE A 203 4.57 14.37 0.70
N ARG A 204 4.85 15.54 1.30
CA ARG A 204 3.81 16.48 1.73
C ARG A 204 2.97 17.00 0.58
N GLU A 205 3.53 17.10 -0.60
CA GLU A 205 2.80 17.53 -1.80
C GLU A 205 1.74 16.51 -2.24
N ARG A 206 2.01 15.21 -2.08
CA ARG A 206 1.21 14.12 -2.68
C ARG A 206 0.42 13.28 -1.68
N LEU A 207 0.71 13.38 -0.37
CA LEU A 207 0.08 12.55 0.66
C LEU A 207 -0.76 13.37 1.63
N ASP A 208 -2.08 13.09 1.70
CA ASP A 208 -2.92 13.60 2.79
C ASP A 208 -2.61 12.86 4.09
N THR A 209 -2.39 13.62 5.16
CA THR A 209 -2.04 13.08 6.48
C THR A 209 -3.31 12.78 7.28
N LEU A 210 -3.45 11.53 7.70
CA LEU A 210 -4.53 11.06 8.55
C LEU A 210 -3.96 10.61 9.90
N GLU A 211 -4.23 11.38 10.96
CA GLU A 211 -3.70 11.13 12.30
C GLU A 211 -4.63 10.23 13.12
N PHE A 212 -4.16 9.05 13.50
CA PHE A 212 -4.88 8.06 14.30
C PHE A 212 -4.63 8.33 15.79
N VAL A 213 -5.41 9.23 16.36
CA VAL A 213 -5.22 9.82 17.71
C VAL A 213 -6.22 9.29 18.74
N TRP A 214 -6.39 7.98 18.83
CA TRP A 214 -7.25 7.32 19.82
C TRP A 214 -6.52 6.12 20.45
N GLU A 215 -7.11 5.58 21.52
CA GLU A 215 -6.51 4.48 22.29
C GLU A 215 -6.26 3.20 21.48
N SER A 216 -5.19 2.49 21.86
CA SER A 216 -4.88 1.17 21.31
C SER A 216 -6.00 0.16 21.59
N ARG A 217 -6.34 -0.63 20.58
CA ARG A 217 -7.33 -1.71 20.67
C ARG A 217 -6.75 -3.06 21.03
N ARG A 218 -5.42 -3.24 20.89
CA ARG A 218 -4.78 -4.56 20.99
C ARG A 218 -4.96 -5.20 22.35
N GLU A 219 -4.82 -4.44 23.44
CA GLU A 219 -4.96 -4.96 24.79
C GLU A 219 -6.40 -5.42 25.08
N LYS A 220 -7.40 -4.59 24.71
CA LYS A 220 -8.82 -4.92 24.90
C LYS A 220 -9.22 -6.15 24.06
N MET A 221 -8.70 -6.27 22.84
CA MET A 221 -8.95 -7.44 21.99
C MET A 221 -8.27 -8.70 22.53
N GLY A 222 -7.05 -8.59 23.05
CA GLY A 222 -6.33 -9.72 23.66
C GLY A 222 -7.05 -10.26 24.87
N LYS A 223 -7.50 -9.39 25.79
CA LYS A 223 -8.30 -9.80 26.95
C LYS A 223 -9.56 -10.56 26.54
N LYS A 224 -10.32 -10.01 25.61
CA LYS A 224 -11.54 -10.65 25.11
C LYS A 224 -11.30 -12.02 24.47
N LEU A 225 -10.24 -12.19 23.70
CA LEU A 225 -9.88 -13.49 23.10
C LEU A 225 -9.58 -14.55 24.16
N PHE A 226 -8.89 -14.17 25.24
CA PHE A 226 -8.61 -15.10 26.33
C PHE A 226 -9.85 -15.38 27.20
N GLU A 227 -10.73 -14.40 27.42
CA GLU A 227 -12.00 -14.61 28.07
C GLU A 227 -12.84 -15.65 27.29
N GLU A 228 -13.01 -15.48 25.97
CA GLU A 228 -13.71 -16.42 25.09
C GLU A 228 -13.04 -17.81 24.99
N PHE A 229 -11.73 -17.90 25.22
CA PHE A 229 -11.01 -19.18 25.20
C PHE A 229 -11.17 -19.99 26.51
N TRP A 230 -11.33 -19.31 27.66
CA TRP A 230 -11.46 -19.95 28.95
C TRP A 230 -12.90 -20.32 29.32
N GLU A 231 -13.90 -19.83 28.57
CA GLU A 231 -15.33 -20.27 28.64
C GLU A 231 -15.55 -21.60 27.91
#